data_b26e730c4e9730199e87ecbb1c6937e9
#
_entry.id   b26e730c4e9730199e87ecbb1c6937e9
#
_cell.length_a   1.000
_cell.length_b   1.000
_cell.length_c   1.000
_cell.angle_alpha   90.00
_cell.angle_beta   90.00
_cell.angle_gamma   90.00
#
_symmetry.space_group_name_H-M   'P 1'
#
loop_
_entity.id
_entity.type
_entity.pdbx_description
1 polymer ?
#
loop_
_entity_poly.entity_id
_entity_poly.type
_entity_poly.pdbx_seq_one_letter_code
_entity_poly.pdbx_strand_id
1 'polypeptide(L)'
;MKILVPIDGSSYSDNSLEFVASRATLLGKNPEIELLVVLAPLPTRAARLVSKDSLMRYYEDEAEKIFKPARKFLKTKGVEVTEAFIVGDPAEKIAEEATKLPADLIIMGSRGRTALAGLFLGSVTD
;
A
#
# COMPACT_ATOMS: atom_id res chain seq x y z
N MET A 1 5.04 -16.15 4.49
CA MET A 1 5.27 -14.80 5.02
C MET A 1 4.25 -13.85 4.43
N LYS A 2 3.58 -13.09 5.28
CA LYS A 2 2.62 -12.07 4.86
C LYS A 2 3.28 -10.70 4.88
N ILE A 3 3.24 -10.02 3.75
CA ILE A 3 3.95 -8.75 3.56
C ILE A 3 2.94 -7.67 3.18
N LEU A 4 2.96 -6.57 3.91
CA LEU A 4 2.12 -5.42 3.63
C LEU A 4 2.97 -4.34 2.96
N VAL A 5 2.49 -3.83 1.84
CA VAL A 5 3.20 -2.81 1.07
C VAL A 5 2.28 -1.61 0.86
N PRO A 6 2.32 -0.62 1.77
CA PRO A 6 1.56 0.60 1.58
C PRO A 6 2.12 1.41 0.41
N ILE A 7 1.24 1.89 -0.47
CA ILE A 7 1.63 2.71 -1.61
C ILE A 7 0.69 3.92 -1.73
N ASP A 8 1.20 5.00 -2.29
CA ASP A 8 0.45 6.24 -2.46
C ASP A 8 0.61 6.87 -3.84
N GLY A 9 1.28 6.16 -4.75
CA GLY A 9 1.52 6.67 -6.11
C GLY A 9 2.72 7.60 -6.23
N SER A 10 3.42 7.85 -5.14
CA SER A 10 4.60 8.73 -5.16
C SER A 10 5.84 7.96 -5.60
N SER A 11 6.93 8.69 -5.83
CA SER A 11 8.22 8.08 -6.14
C SER A 11 8.74 7.20 -4.99
N TYR A 12 8.34 7.51 -3.76
CA TYR A 12 8.71 6.69 -2.60
C TYR A 12 8.03 5.33 -2.67
N SER A 13 6.78 5.29 -3.12
CA SER A 13 6.08 4.02 -3.35
C SER A 13 6.73 3.24 -4.47
N ASP A 14 7.18 3.91 -5.52
CA ASP A 14 7.86 3.25 -6.64
C ASP A 14 9.12 2.53 -6.14
N ASN A 15 9.86 3.14 -5.22
CA ASN A 15 11.04 2.50 -4.64
C ASN A 15 10.68 1.23 -3.89
N SER A 16 9.58 1.23 -3.14
CA SER A 16 9.16 0.03 -2.43
C SER A 16 8.71 -1.07 -3.38
N LEU A 17 8.06 -0.70 -4.49
CA LEU A 17 7.66 -1.68 -5.51
C LEU A 17 8.88 -2.31 -6.19
N GLU A 18 9.90 -1.50 -6.50
CA GLU A 18 11.14 -2.02 -7.07
C GLU A 18 11.87 -2.95 -6.10
N PHE A 19 11.85 -2.59 -4.83
CA PHE A 19 12.45 -3.43 -3.79
C PHE A 19 11.77 -4.80 -3.74
N VAL A 20 10.43 -4.80 -3.72
CA VAL A 20 9.65 -6.04 -3.71
C VAL A 20 9.96 -6.88 -4.95
N ALA A 21 9.96 -6.24 -6.12
CA ALA A 21 10.20 -6.95 -7.39
C ALA A 21 11.59 -7.56 -7.46
N SER A 22 12.61 -6.83 -7.00
CA SER A 22 14.00 -7.30 -7.09
C SER A 22 14.34 -8.34 -6.04
N ARG A 23 13.60 -8.40 -4.93
CA ARG A 23 13.90 -9.29 -3.82
C ARG A 23 12.77 -10.27 -3.48
N ALA A 24 11.86 -10.49 -4.43
CA ALA A 24 10.74 -11.39 -4.20
C ALA A 24 11.21 -12.79 -3.78
N THR A 25 12.29 -13.28 -4.37
CA THR A 25 12.83 -14.59 -4.03
C THR A 25 13.44 -14.64 -2.62
N LEU A 26 13.89 -13.49 -2.11
CA LEU A 26 14.46 -13.40 -0.77
C LEU A 26 13.40 -13.23 0.31
N LEU A 27 12.18 -12.90 -0.07
CA LEU A 27 11.08 -12.69 0.87
C LEU A 27 10.37 -14.00 1.24
N GLY A 28 10.97 -15.11 0.89
CA GLY A 28 10.46 -16.43 1.23
C GLY A 28 9.86 -17.12 0.02
N LYS A 29 9.44 -18.35 0.27
CA LYS A 29 8.82 -19.18 -0.75
C LYS A 29 7.33 -18.86 -0.75
N ASN A 30 6.80 -18.36 -1.85
CA ASN A 30 5.39 -17.95 -1.97
C ASN A 30 4.98 -16.88 -0.97
N PRO A 31 5.62 -15.70 -1.00
CA PRO A 31 5.20 -14.63 -0.10
C PRO A 31 3.79 -14.15 -0.46
N GLU A 32 2.98 -13.89 0.56
CA GLU A 32 1.66 -13.28 0.35
C GLU A 32 1.84 -11.76 0.49
N ILE A 33 1.67 -11.06 -0.62
CA ILE A 33 1.92 -9.62 -0.68
C ILE A 33 0.60 -8.89 -0.87
N GLU A 34 0.31 -7.94 0.02
CA GLU A 34 -0.85 -7.08 -0.12
C GLU A 34 -0.39 -5.64 -0.36
N LEU A 35 -0.87 -5.06 -1.45
CA LEU A 35 -0.71 -3.63 -1.70
C LEU A 35 -1.84 -2.91 -0.98
N LEU A 36 -1.50 -1.89 -0.20
CA LEU A 36 -2.49 -1.11 0.54
C LEU A 36 -2.43 0.35 0.12
N VAL A 37 -3.58 0.90 -0.22
CA VAL A 37 -3.74 2.33 -0.44
C VAL A 37 -4.59 2.89 0.68
N VAL A 38 -4.10 3.90 1.37
CA VAL A 38 -4.88 4.62 2.37
C VAL A 38 -5.19 6.00 1.82
N LEU A 39 -6.47 6.26 1.64
CA LEU A 39 -6.94 7.53 1.07
C LEU A 39 -7.39 8.47 2.18
N ALA A 40 -7.05 9.75 2.05
CA ALA A 40 -7.58 10.75 2.94
C ALA A 40 -9.09 10.91 2.71
N PRO A 41 -9.90 11.01 3.76
CA PRO A 41 -11.32 11.22 3.57
C PRO A 41 -11.60 12.59 2.98
N LEU A 42 -12.64 12.68 2.15
CA LEU A 42 -13.11 13.97 1.66
C LEU A 42 -13.58 14.80 2.86
N PRO A 43 -13.44 16.14 2.79
CA PRO A 43 -14.00 16.99 3.83
C PRO A 43 -15.49 16.68 4.03
N THR A 44 -15.93 16.71 5.28
CA THR A 44 -17.32 16.36 5.62
C THR A 44 -18.33 17.12 4.79
N ARG A 45 -18.06 18.40 4.53
CA ARG A 45 -18.95 19.24 3.72
C ARG A 45 -19.09 18.69 2.30
N ALA A 46 -17.97 18.31 1.68
CA ALA A 46 -18.00 17.74 0.32
C ALA A 46 -18.66 16.38 0.30
N ALA A 47 -18.39 15.55 1.29
CA ALA A 47 -18.96 14.21 1.38
C ALA A 47 -20.48 14.23 1.55
N ARG A 48 -21.02 15.26 2.20
CA ARG A 48 -22.47 15.40 2.39
C ARG A 48 -23.23 15.75 1.11
N LEU A 49 -22.54 16.24 0.09
CA LEU A 49 -23.15 16.70 -1.15
C LEU A 49 -23.36 15.55 -2.15
N VAL A 50 -22.86 14.37 -1.85
CA VAL A 50 -22.95 13.22 -2.75
C VAL A 50 -23.54 12.03 -2.02
N SER A 51 -24.09 11.08 -2.78
CA SER A 51 -24.62 9.84 -2.21
C SER A 51 -23.47 8.97 -1.72
N LYS A 52 -23.78 7.99 -0.87
CA LYS A 52 -22.80 7.02 -0.40
C LYS A 52 -22.20 6.24 -1.57
N ASP A 53 -23.02 5.88 -2.56
CA ASP A 53 -22.56 5.14 -3.72
C ASP A 53 -21.58 5.97 -4.56
N SER A 54 -21.90 7.25 -4.78
CA SER A 54 -21.01 8.15 -5.51
C SER A 54 -19.70 8.37 -4.77
N LEU A 55 -19.77 8.50 -3.46
CA LEU A 55 -18.59 8.68 -2.63
C LEU A 55 -17.69 7.43 -2.69
N MET A 56 -18.29 6.25 -2.62
CA MET A 56 -17.54 5.00 -2.71
C MET A 56 -16.84 4.87 -4.06
N ARG A 57 -17.56 5.19 -5.15
CA ARG A 57 -16.97 5.17 -6.49
C ARG A 57 -15.80 6.13 -6.60
N TYR A 58 -15.91 7.30 -5.98
CA TYR A 58 -14.82 8.27 -5.97
C TYR A 58 -13.58 7.65 -5.33
N TYR A 59 -13.74 7.02 -4.17
CA TYR A 59 -12.61 6.40 -3.48
C TYR A 59 -12.05 5.22 -4.28
N GLU A 60 -12.92 4.39 -4.86
CA GLU A 60 -12.47 3.28 -5.69
C GLU A 60 -11.66 3.77 -6.90
N ASP A 61 -12.12 4.84 -7.55
CA ASP A 61 -11.42 5.41 -8.69
C ASP A 61 -10.07 5.99 -8.29
N GLU A 62 -10.02 6.67 -7.15
CA GLU A 62 -8.75 7.22 -6.66
C GLU A 62 -7.75 6.11 -6.30
N ALA A 63 -8.23 5.04 -5.69
CA ALA A 63 -7.39 3.90 -5.38
C ALA A 63 -6.88 3.23 -6.64
N GLU A 64 -7.75 3.07 -7.65
CA GLU A 64 -7.36 2.43 -8.91
C GLU A 64 -6.29 3.21 -9.67
N LYS A 65 -6.30 4.53 -9.59
CA LYS A 65 -5.24 5.35 -10.18
C LYS A 65 -3.87 5.00 -9.61
N ILE A 66 -3.83 4.58 -8.35
CA ILE A 66 -2.60 4.19 -7.68
C ILE A 66 -2.28 2.72 -7.93
N PHE A 67 -3.28 1.84 -7.83
CA PHE A 67 -3.08 0.41 -8.03
C PHE A 67 -2.70 0.03 -9.45
N LYS A 68 -3.32 0.66 -10.44
CA LYS A 68 -3.15 0.24 -11.84
C LYS A 68 -1.69 0.23 -12.29
N PRO A 69 -0.92 1.33 -12.14
CA PRO A 69 0.49 1.29 -12.54
C PRO A 69 1.32 0.33 -11.68
N ALA A 70 1.02 0.23 -10.39
CA ALA A 70 1.73 -0.69 -9.50
C ALA A 70 1.47 -2.14 -9.90
N ARG A 71 0.22 -2.47 -10.14
CA ARG A 71 -0.20 -3.81 -10.57
C ARG A 71 0.49 -4.19 -11.87
N LYS A 72 0.50 -3.28 -12.83
CA LYS A 72 1.12 -3.51 -14.13
C LYS A 72 2.62 -3.75 -13.99
N PHE A 73 3.29 -2.93 -13.20
CA PHE A 73 4.73 -3.08 -12.95
C PHE A 73 5.05 -4.44 -12.32
N LEU A 74 4.35 -4.81 -11.26
CA LEU A 74 4.61 -6.07 -10.56
C LEU A 74 4.27 -7.28 -11.43
N LYS A 75 3.24 -7.18 -12.25
CA LYS A 75 2.89 -8.25 -13.18
C LYS A 75 4.01 -8.51 -14.18
N THR A 76 4.67 -7.46 -14.69
CA THR A 76 5.80 -7.65 -15.61
C THR A 76 6.99 -8.31 -14.92
N LYS A 77 7.06 -8.24 -13.60
CA LYS A 77 8.12 -8.86 -12.81
C LYS A 77 7.73 -10.24 -12.26
N GLY A 78 6.53 -10.70 -12.60
CA GLY A 78 6.06 -12.00 -12.14
C GLY A 78 5.68 -12.07 -10.68
N VAL A 79 5.34 -10.94 -10.09
CA VAL A 79 4.95 -10.87 -8.67
C VAL A 79 3.44 -10.77 -8.55
N GLU A 80 2.83 -11.72 -7.85
CA GLU A 80 1.40 -11.71 -7.59
C GLU A 80 1.11 -10.99 -6.28
N VAL A 81 0.06 -10.17 -6.28
CA VAL A 81 -0.30 -9.38 -5.11
C VAL A 81 -1.82 -9.35 -4.96
N THR A 82 -2.26 -9.08 -3.73
CA THR A 82 -3.65 -8.71 -3.47
C THR A 82 -3.70 -7.20 -3.23
N GLU A 83 -4.89 -6.63 -3.27
CA GLU A 83 -5.06 -5.19 -3.16
C GLU A 83 -6.15 -4.87 -2.16
N ALA A 84 -5.93 -3.84 -1.36
CA ALA A 84 -6.95 -3.31 -0.46
C ALA A 84 -6.79 -1.80 -0.36
N PHE A 85 -7.92 -1.08 -0.22
CA PHE A 85 -7.83 0.33 0.09
C PHE A 85 -8.70 0.65 1.30
N ILE A 86 -8.28 1.64 2.05
CA ILE A 86 -8.94 2.06 3.28
C ILE A 86 -8.95 3.59 3.28
N VAL A 87 -10.02 4.17 3.80
CA VAL A 87 -10.12 5.63 3.93
C VAL A 87 -9.86 6.00 5.38
N GLY A 88 -8.90 6.88 5.61
CA GLY A 88 -8.57 7.33 6.96
C GLY A 88 -7.17 7.90 7.07
N ASP A 89 -6.66 7.92 8.30
CA ASP A 89 -5.30 8.37 8.58
C ASP A 89 -4.30 7.27 8.18
N PRO A 90 -3.30 7.59 7.34
CA PRO A 90 -2.38 6.55 6.86
C PRO A 90 -1.68 5.76 7.95
N ALA A 91 -1.08 6.44 8.93
CA ALA A 91 -0.34 5.73 9.98
C ALA A 91 -1.22 4.78 10.77
N GLU A 92 -2.41 5.25 11.14
CA GLU A 92 -3.37 4.46 11.90
C GLU A 92 -3.88 3.27 11.10
N LYS A 93 -4.27 3.51 9.84
CA LYS A 93 -4.86 2.46 9.01
C LYS A 93 -3.84 1.42 8.56
N ILE A 94 -2.60 1.83 8.33
CA ILE A 94 -1.53 0.89 8.02
C ILE A 94 -1.29 -0.03 9.22
N ALA A 95 -1.23 0.53 10.43
CA ALA A 95 -1.04 -0.27 11.64
C ALA A 95 -2.20 -1.24 11.87
N GLU A 96 -3.43 -0.80 11.65
CA GLU A 96 -4.62 -1.64 11.78
C GLU A 96 -4.59 -2.80 10.78
N GLU A 97 -4.29 -2.50 9.53
CA GLU A 97 -4.25 -3.53 8.48
C GLU A 97 -3.13 -4.54 8.75
N ALA A 98 -1.97 -4.04 9.17
CA ALA A 98 -0.84 -4.89 9.49
C ALA A 98 -1.16 -5.88 10.62
N THR A 99 -1.91 -5.42 11.61
CA THR A 99 -2.35 -6.26 12.73
C THR A 99 -3.41 -7.27 12.29
N LYS A 100 -4.28 -6.85 11.40
CA LYS A 100 -5.40 -7.68 10.92
C LYS A 100 -4.95 -8.85 10.04
N LEU A 101 -3.96 -8.65 9.17
CA LEU A 101 -3.47 -9.69 8.25
C LEU A 101 -3.08 -10.99 8.96
N PRO A 102 -2.31 -11.10 10.02
CA PRO A 102 -1.25 -10.20 10.49
C PRO A 102 -0.03 -10.23 9.58
N ALA A 103 0.55 -9.09 9.38
CA ALA A 103 1.73 -8.98 8.52
C ALA A 103 3.00 -9.34 9.27
N ASP A 104 3.86 -10.08 8.60
CA ASP A 104 5.19 -10.40 9.14
C ASP A 104 6.17 -9.27 8.88
N LEU A 105 5.89 -8.49 7.83
CA LEU A 105 6.79 -7.44 7.37
C LEU A 105 5.99 -6.34 6.69
N ILE A 106 6.41 -5.10 6.90
CA ILE A 106 5.89 -3.95 6.17
C ILE A 106 7.04 -3.37 5.35
N ILE A 107 6.81 -3.20 4.05
CA ILE A 107 7.77 -2.56 3.16
C ILE A 107 7.13 -1.28 2.64
N MET A 108 7.74 -0.13 2.93
CA MET A 108 7.18 1.14 2.51
C MET A 108 8.26 2.14 2.21
N GLY A 109 7.95 3.06 1.29
CA GLY A 109 8.82 4.18 1.01
C GLY A 109 8.80 5.16 2.16
N SER A 110 9.91 5.83 2.37
CA SER A 110 10.06 6.80 3.44
C SER A 110 10.51 8.12 2.85
N ARG A 111 9.99 9.20 3.40
CA ARG A 111 10.48 10.54 3.09
C ARG A 111 11.73 10.87 3.89
N GLY A 112 12.12 9.97 4.79
CA GLY A 112 13.26 10.18 5.65
C GLY A 112 14.58 10.19 4.88
N ARG A 113 15.58 10.78 5.50
CA ARG A 113 16.91 10.86 4.95
C ARG A 113 17.77 9.70 5.46
N THR A 114 17.16 8.53 5.48
CA THR A 114 17.84 7.36 6.03
C THR A 114 18.79 6.76 5.02
N ALA A 115 19.70 5.97 5.52
CA ALA A 115 20.66 5.26 4.68
C ALA A 115 20.01 4.24 3.75
N LEU A 116 18.74 3.94 3.96
CA LEU A 116 18.01 2.99 3.13
C LEU A 116 17.41 3.62 1.88
N ALA A 117 17.83 4.84 1.57
CA ALA A 117 17.45 5.52 0.33
C ALA A 117 15.93 5.58 0.10
N GLY A 118 15.20 5.88 1.14
CA GLY A 118 13.75 6.02 1.05
C GLY A 118 12.97 4.75 1.25
N LEU A 119 13.61 3.67 1.63
CA LEU A 119 12.93 2.43 1.97
C LEU A 119 12.95 2.21 3.47
N PHE A 120 11.87 1.65 3.94
CA PHE A 120 11.75 1.28 5.34
C PHE A 120 11.25 -0.16 5.43
N LEU A 121 11.96 -0.97 6.21
CA LEU A 121 11.57 -2.34 6.48
C LEU A 121 11.33 -2.48 7.97
N GLY A 122 10.17 -2.98 8.34
CA GLY A 122 9.85 -3.12 9.73
C GLY A 122 9.05 -4.36 10.03
N SER A 123 9.28 -4.91 11.20
CA SER A 123 8.47 -6.00 11.73
C SER A 123 7.25 -5.39 12.43
N VAL A 124 6.14 -6.09 12.32
CA VAL A 124 4.88 -5.63 12.91
C VAL A 124 4.63 -6.24 14.26
N THR A 125 5.58 -6.91 14.77
CA THR A 125 5.41 -7.47 16.06
C THR A 125 5.57 -6.40 17.07
N ASP A 126 4.80 -5.76 17.41
CA ASP A 126 4.87 -4.86 18.33
C ASP A 126 4.79 -4.43 19.05
#